data_701c08be355183ff635e992d81ea6af9
#
_entry.id   701c08be355183ff635e992d81ea6af9
#
_cell.length_a   1.000
_cell.length_b   1.000
_cell.length_c   1.000
_cell.angle_alpha   90.00
_cell.angle_beta   90.00
_cell.angle_gamma   90.00
#
_symmetry.space_group_name_H-M   'P 1'
#
loop_
_entity.id
_entity.type
_entity.pdbx_description
1 polymer ?
#
loop_
_entity_poly.entity_id
_entity_poly.type
_entity_poly.pdbx_seq_one_letter_code
_entity_poly.pdbx_strand_id
1 'polypeptide(L)'
;VRPAKVVVLGAGTVGWNAARTAAAMDAEVLLLDRSPQRLRSLEADRRGRLMSVVSSRGLLERLVPTADLVIGAVLTPGGRAPTLVDAGMVQQMRAGSVIVDVAIDQGGCIATSRETTHTDPTVTIHGVQHYAVGNMPGAVPFTSTEALVSVTLPYILGIAGRGLEEAVTERPELLSCLLYTSDAADDTDSV
;
A
#
# COMPACT_ATOMS: atom_id res chain seq x y z
N VAL A 1 16.06 26.23 -1.60
CA VAL A 1 15.20 25.34 -0.79
C VAL A 1 15.80 23.93 -0.89
N ARG A 2 15.96 23.25 0.23
CA ARG A 2 16.44 21.85 0.20
C ARG A 2 15.33 20.95 -0.35
N PRO A 3 15.69 19.81 -0.97
CA PRO A 3 14.72 18.79 -1.36
C PRO A 3 13.90 18.29 -0.17
N ALA A 4 12.63 17.96 -0.41
CA ALA A 4 11.81 17.28 0.58
C ALA A 4 12.32 15.84 0.80
N LYS A 5 12.30 15.39 2.05
CA LYS A 5 12.61 14.00 2.41
C LYS A 5 11.34 13.16 2.38
N VAL A 6 11.31 12.15 1.53
CA VAL A 6 10.19 11.24 1.37
C VAL A 6 10.59 9.84 1.80
N VAL A 7 9.84 9.24 2.71
CA VAL A 7 10.02 7.85 3.14
C VAL A 7 8.83 7.04 2.63
N VAL A 8 9.10 6.02 1.82
CA VAL A 8 8.08 5.13 1.26
C VAL A 8 8.23 3.74 1.87
N LEU A 9 7.17 3.24 2.47
CA LEU A 9 7.10 1.94 3.14
C LEU A 9 6.41 0.94 2.24
N GLY A 10 7.16 -0.04 1.73
CA GLY A 10 6.71 -1.05 0.78
C GLY A 10 7.12 -0.74 -0.66
N ALA A 11 7.86 -1.66 -1.28
CA ALA A 11 8.34 -1.55 -2.66
C ALA A 11 7.46 -2.36 -3.64
N GLY A 12 6.17 -2.49 -3.35
CA GLY A 12 5.16 -3.02 -4.26
C GLY A 12 4.83 -2.03 -5.38
N THR A 13 3.84 -2.36 -6.21
CA THR A 13 3.43 -1.51 -7.34
C THR A 13 3.14 -0.08 -6.92
N VAL A 14 2.36 0.11 -5.85
CA VAL A 14 1.99 1.45 -5.36
C VAL A 14 3.21 2.20 -4.82
N GLY A 15 3.97 1.59 -3.91
CA GLY A 15 5.12 2.26 -3.30
C GLY A 15 6.23 2.58 -4.29
N TRP A 16 6.49 1.69 -5.25
CA TRP A 16 7.45 1.96 -6.32
C TRP A 16 7.05 3.16 -7.18
N ASN A 17 5.78 3.22 -7.62
CA ASN A 17 5.30 4.34 -8.42
C ASN A 17 5.28 5.65 -7.63
N ALA A 18 4.90 5.62 -6.35
CA ALA A 18 4.97 6.79 -5.47
C ALA A 18 6.40 7.29 -5.31
N ALA A 19 7.36 6.37 -5.07
CA ALA A 19 8.77 6.71 -4.94
C ALA A 19 9.35 7.34 -6.22
N ARG A 20 9.05 6.77 -7.39
CA ARG A 20 9.47 7.33 -8.69
C ARG A 20 8.90 8.71 -8.93
N THR A 21 7.61 8.90 -8.63
CA THR A 21 6.94 10.20 -8.80
C THR A 21 7.57 11.26 -7.90
N ALA A 22 7.79 10.94 -6.63
CA ALA A 22 8.45 11.87 -5.70
C ALA A 22 9.89 12.20 -6.13
N ALA A 23 10.65 11.21 -6.60
CA ALA A 23 12.00 11.43 -7.10
C ALA A 23 12.02 12.29 -8.39
N ALA A 24 11.01 12.14 -9.27
CA ALA A 24 10.85 12.98 -10.45
C ALA A 24 10.48 14.43 -10.11
N MET A 25 9.97 14.67 -8.90
CA MET A 25 9.73 16.02 -8.34
C MET A 25 10.94 16.53 -7.54
N ASP A 26 12.13 15.97 -7.75
CA ASP A 26 13.39 16.32 -7.10
C ASP A 26 13.44 16.08 -5.58
N ALA A 27 12.54 15.27 -5.02
CA ALA A 27 12.61 14.86 -3.63
C ALA A 27 13.79 13.89 -3.37
N GLU A 28 14.29 13.87 -2.15
CA GLU A 28 15.19 12.85 -1.61
C GLU A 28 14.33 11.68 -1.10
N VAL A 29 14.34 10.55 -1.82
CA VAL A 29 13.42 9.44 -1.56
C VAL A 29 14.14 8.23 -1.00
N LEU A 30 13.63 7.69 0.10
CA LEU A 30 14.03 6.44 0.72
C LEU A 30 12.88 5.43 0.57
N LEU A 31 13.10 4.43 -0.29
CA LEU A 31 12.16 3.32 -0.50
C LEU A 31 12.58 2.15 0.38
N LEU A 32 11.69 1.72 1.27
CA LEU A 32 11.94 0.65 2.22
C LEU A 32 11.06 -0.58 1.93
N ASP A 33 11.68 -1.75 1.90
CA ASP A 33 10.97 -3.03 1.87
C ASP A 33 11.75 -4.07 2.69
N ARG A 34 11.06 -5.09 3.18
CA ARG A 34 11.70 -6.20 3.89
C ARG A 34 12.38 -7.20 2.95
N SER A 35 12.05 -7.19 1.66
CA SER A 35 12.60 -8.10 0.64
C SER A 35 13.79 -7.50 -0.10
N PRO A 36 15.03 -7.96 0.15
CA PRO A 36 16.20 -7.50 -0.60
C PRO A 36 16.11 -7.84 -2.09
N GLN A 37 15.43 -8.95 -2.45
CA GLN A 37 15.26 -9.35 -3.85
C GLN A 37 14.38 -8.35 -4.60
N ARG A 38 13.25 -7.93 -3.98
CA ARG A 38 12.37 -6.91 -4.56
C ARG A 38 13.10 -5.58 -4.74
N LEU A 39 13.86 -5.14 -3.77
CA LEU A 39 14.64 -3.91 -3.87
C LEU A 39 15.66 -4.00 -5.00
N ARG A 40 16.39 -5.12 -5.14
CA ARG A 40 17.36 -5.33 -6.24
C ARG A 40 16.70 -5.33 -7.61
N SER A 41 15.51 -5.92 -7.78
CA SER A 41 14.82 -5.92 -9.08
C SER A 41 14.42 -4.52 -9.56
N LEU A 42 14.34 -3.55 -8.66
CA LEU A 42 13.98 -2.16 -8.97
C LEU A 42 15.20 -1.26 -9.22
N GLU A 43 16.42 -1.74 -8.99
CA GLU A 43 17.63 -0.92 -9.09
C GLU A 43 17.90 -0.41 -10.51
N ALA A 44 17.60 -1.22 -11.53
CA ALA A 44 17.82 -0.83 -12.94
C ALA A 44 16.95 0.36 -13.37
N ASP A 45 15.79 0.53 -12.75
CA ASP A 45 14.84 1.59 -13.08
C ASP A 45 14.93 2.81 -12.15
N ARG A 46 15.92 2.81 -11.24
CA ARG A 46 16.11 3.96 -10.33
C ARG A 46 16.57 5.20 -11.09
N ARG A 47 15.93 6.31 -10.78
CA ARG A 47 16.29 7.63 -11.32
C ARG A 47 16.28 8.67 -10.20
N GLY A 48 17.04 9.73 -10.38
CA GLY A 48 17.09 10.84 -9.45
C GLY A 48 17.70 10.45 -8.09
N ARG A 49 17.20 11.07 -7.02
CA ARG A 49 17.69 10.89 -5.64
C ARG A 49 16.89 9.80 -4.89
N LEU A 50 16.70 8.66 -5.53
CA LEU A 50 15.99 7.52 -4.93
C LEU A 50 17.00 6.48 -4.43
N MET A 51 16.92 6.15 -3.15
CA MET A 51 17.67 5.05 -2.53
C MET A 51 16.71 3.99 -2.04
N SER A 52 17.08 2.71 -2.23
CA SER A 52 16.34 1.55 -1.72
C SER A 52 17.10 0.93 -0.54
N VAL A 53 16.40 0.66 0.54
CA VAL A 53 17.01 0.16 1.79
C VAL A 53 16.12 -0.94 2.40
N VAL A 54 16.77 -1.99 2.94
CA VAL A 54 16.04 -3.03 3.66
C VAL A 54 15.46 -2.46 4.96
N SER A 55 14.16 -2.62 5.13
CA SER A 55 13.43 -2.08 6.27
C SER A 55 13.79 -2.79 7.57
N SER A 56 13.97 -2.02 8.62
CA SER A 56 14.07 -2.52 10.00
C SER A 56 13.43 -1.53 10.97
N ARG A 57 13.02 -1.99 12.13
CA ARG A 57 12.41 -1.16 13.16
C ARG A 57 13.29 0.05 13.52
N GLY A 58 14.57 -0.18 13.85
CA GLY A 58 15.47 0.89 14.22
C GLY A 58 15.77 1.88 13.09
N LEU A 59 15.64 1.45 11.82
CA LEU A 59 15.74 2.34 10.69
C LEU A 59 14.51 3.25 10.58
N LEU A 60 13.31 2.70 10.78
CA LEU A 60 12.05 3.48 10.79
C LEU A 60 12.07 4.54 11.90
N GLU A 61 12.49 4.18 13.11
CA GLU A 61 12.61 5.09 14.25
C GLU A 61 13.56 6.28 13.98
N ARG A 62 14.54 6.11 13.10
CA ARG A 62 15.46 7.19 12.71
C ARG A 62 14.97 8.01 11.54
N LEU A 63 14.28 7.39 10.58
CA LEU A 63 13.89 8.05 9.32
C LEU A 63 12.55 8.79 9.43
N VAL A 64 11.54 8.17 10.04
CA VAL A 64 10.18 8.73 10.11
C VAL A 64 10.17 10.12 10.77
N PRO A 65 10.82 10.35 11.93
CA PRO A 65 10.83 11.66 12.56
C PRO A 65 11.45 12.79 11.70
N THR A 66 12.30 12.43 10.74
CA THR A 66 13.00 13.42 9.89
C THR A 66 12.34 13.60 8.52
N ALA A 67 11.31 12.81 8.21
CA ALA A 67 10.62 12.87 6.93
C ALA A 67 9.70 14.10 6.84
N ASP A 68 9.63 14.68 5.64
CA ASP A 68 8.63 15.69 5.28
C ASP A 68 7.33 14.98 4.80
N LEU A 69 7.48 13.79 4.18
CA LEU A 69 6.37 12.95 3.72
C LEU A 69 6.67 11.47 4.01
N VAL A 70 5.73 10.78 4.61
CA VAL A 70 5.75 9.32 4.78
C VAL A 70 4.59 8.70 3.97
N ILE A 71 4.90 7.70 3.14
CA ILE A 71 3.90 6.98 2.33
C ILE A 71 3.88 5.52 2.78
N GLY A 72 2.76 5.09 3.36
CA GLY A 72 2.50 3.71 3.73
C GLY A 72 1.87 2.95 2.56
N ALA A 73 2.62 2.03 1.94
CA ALA A 73 2.19 1.28 0.77
C ALA A 73 2.49 -0.23 0.91
N VAL A 74 2.35 -0.75 2.12
CA VAL A 74 2.53 -2.19 2.40
C VAL A 74 1.22 -2.93 2.15
N LEU A 75 1.34 -4.13 1.59
CA LEU A 75 0.23 -5.03 1.32
C LEU A 75 0.51 -6.39 1.98
N THR A 76 -0.49 -6.92 2.67
CA THR A 76 -0.50 -8.32 3.13
C THR A 76 -1.63 -9.03 2.41
N PRO A 77 -1.33 -9.97 1.48
CA PRO A 77 -2.38 -10.72 0.77
C PRO A 77 -3.30 -11.45 1.78
N GLY A 78 -4.62 -11.24 1.65
CA GLY A 78 -5.62 -11.87 2.50
C GLY A 78 -5.58 -11.49 3.98
N GLY A 79 -4.79 -10.49 4.37
CA GLY A 79 -4.58 -10.13 5.77
C GLY A 79 -4.55 -8.63 6.04
N ARG A 80 -4.47 -8.30 7.32
CA ARG A 80 -4.35 -6.92 7.77
C ARG A 80 -2.92 -6.40 7.55
N ALA A 81 -2.77 -5.14 7.17
CA ALA A 81 -1.46 -4.50 7.08
C ALA A 81 -0.78 -4.46 8.47
N PRO A 82 0.54 -4.75 8.55
CA PRO A 82 1.26 -4.62 9.81
C PRO A 82 1.46 -3.15 10.18
N THR A 83 1.31 -2.79 11.44
CA THR A 83 1.68 -1.46 11.93
C THR A 83 3.20 -1.29 11.90
N LEU A 84 3.69 -0.44 11.02
CA LEU A 84 5.13 -0.16 10.86
C LEU A 84 5.57 1.12 11.56
N VAL A 85 4.70 2.13 11.59
CA VAL A 85 4.95 3.42 12.24
C VAL A 85 4.03 3.55 13.44
N ASP A 86 4.60 3.64 14.62
CA ASP A 86 3.84 3.84 15.86
C ASP A 86 3.57 5.33 16.15
N ALA A 87 2.72 5.58 17.14
CA ALA A 87 2.35 6.94 17.53
C ALA A 87 3.56 7.77 18.04
N GLY A 88 4.52 7.11 18.68
CA GLY A 88 5.73 7.78 19.17
C GLY A 88 6.62 8.32 18.03
N MET A 89 6.72 7.58 16.93
CA MET A 89 7.42 8.06 15.73
C MET A 89 6.70 9.27 15.11
N VAL A 90 5.36 9.23 15.03
CA VAL A 90 4.56 10.32 14.49
C VAL A 90 4.67 11.59 15.35
N GLN A 91 4.64 11.44 16.68
CA GLN A 91 4.82 12.57 17.61
C GLN A 91 6.16 13.30 17.45
N GLN A 92 7.18 12.59 16.96
CA GLN A 92 8.51 13.16 16.73
C GLN A 92 8.66 13.79 15.33
N MET A 93 7.69 13.63 14.44
CA MET A 93 7.68 14.30 13.13
C MET A 93 7.49 15.80 13.32
N ARG A 94 8.03 16.57 12.36
CA ARG A 94 7.82 18.02 12.37
C ARG A 94 6.37 18.37 12.10
N ALA A 95 5.85 19.36 12.81
CA ALA A 95 4.54 19.93 12.49
C ALA A 95 4.51 20.41 11.02
N GLY A 96 3.43 20.11 10.32
CA GLY A 96 3.28 20.35 8.89
C GLY A 96 3.84 19.26 7.98
N SER A 97 4.48 18.20 8.54
CA SER A 97 4.79 17.00 7.78
C SER A 97 3.51 16.25 7.39
N VAL A 98 3.61 15.40 6.36
CA VAL A 98 2.47 14.68 5.80
C VAL A 98 2.66 13.16 5.89
N ILE A 99 1.59 12.45 6.19
CA ILE A 99 1.49 10.99 6.10
C ILE A 99 0.40 10.67 5.08
N VAL A 100 0.71 9.77 4.14
CA VAL A 100 -0.26 9.16 3.23
C VAL A 100 -0.29 7.66 3.51
N ASP A 101 -1.36 7.16 4.08
CA ASP A 101 -1.51 5.72 4.38
C ASP A 101 -2.39 5.05 3.32
N VAL A 102 -1.74 4.55 2.25
CA VAL A 102 -2.45 3.86 1.16
C VAL A 102 -2.92 2.46 1.62
N ALA A 103 -2.31 1.91 2.67
CA ALA A 103 -2.71 0.63 3.24
C ALA A 103 -4.00 0.70 4.08
N ILE A 104 -4.66 1.85 4.16
CA ILE A 104 -5.81 2.10 5.05
C ILE A 104 -6.95 1.11 4.80
N ASP A 105 -7.22 0.73 3.56
CA ASP A 105 -8.24 -0.28 3.19
C ASP A 105 -7.96 -1.66 3.83
N GLN A 106 -6.72 -1.92 4.24
CA GLN A 106 -6.29 -3.13 4.95
C GLN A 106 -5.99 -2.87 6.44
N GLY A 107 -6.58 -1.82 7.00
CA GLY A 107 -6.42 -1.42 8.39
C GLY A 107 -5.26 -0.48 8.67
N GLY A 108 -4.54 -0.03 7.63
CA GLY A 108 -3.46 0.94 7.74
C GLY A 108 -2.14 0.37 8.28
N CYS A 109 -1.04 0.99 7.93
CA CYS A 109 0.29 0.64 8.46
C CYS A 109 0.89 1.69 9.40
N ILE A 110 0.16 2.75 9.68
CA ILE A 110 0.50 3.84 10.59
C ILE A 110 -0.47 3.82 11.77
N ALA A 111 0.02 3.71 12.99
CA ALA A 111 -0.81 3.57 14.19
C ALA A 111 -1.80 4.73 14.44
N THR A 112 -1.46 5.92 13.97
CA THR A 112 -2.28 7.12 14.10
C THR A 112 -3.25 7.33 12.95
N SER A 113 -3.11 6.58 11.84
CA SER A 113 -4.01 6.68 10.70
C SER A 113 -5.42 6.20 11.07
N ARG A 114 -6.40 6.93 10.58
CA ARG A 114 -7.80 6.53 10.56
C ARG A 114 -8.37 6.81 9.19
N GLU A 115 -9.28 5.96 8.74
CA GLU A 115 -9.91 6.14 7.44
C GLU A 115 -10.61 7.48 7.34
N THR A 116 -10.39 8.16 6.22
CA THR A 116 -11.01 9.43 5.85
C THR A 116 -11.77 9.25 4.54
N THR A 117 -12.49 10.28 4.11
CA THR A 117 -13.35 10.22 2.91
C THR A 117 -12.85 11.19 1.85
N HIS A 118 -13.30 11.02 0.60
CA HIS A 118 -12.98 11.97 -0.47
C HIS A 118 -13.51 13.40 -0.22
N THR A 119 -14.56 13.54 0.60
CA THR A 119 -15.12 14.84 0.97
C THR A 119 -14.42 15.51 2.16
N ASP A 120 -13.85 14.71 3.06
CA ASP A 120 -13.02 15.17 4.19
C ASP A 120 -11.75 14.30 4.24
N PRO A 121 -10.77 14.60 3.36
CA PRO A 121 -9.70 13.67 3.06
C PRO A 121 -8.55 13.66 4.05
N THR A 122 -8.47 14.65 4.94
CA THR A 122 -7.32 14.81 5.82
C THR A 122 -7.70 15.03 7.28
N VAL A 123 -6.81 14.58 8.17
CA VAL A 123 -6.91 14.86 9.60
C VAL A 123 -5.53 15.20 10.15
N THR A 124 -5.47 16.18 11.03
CA THR A 124 -4.22 16.57 11.69
C THR A 124 -4.10 15.88 13.05
N ILE A 125 -3.05 15.10 13.24
CA ILE A 125 -2.74 14.40 14.50
C ILE A 125 -1.29 14.72 14.88
N HIS A 126 -1.07 15.21 16.09
CA HIS A 126 0.25 15.67 16.56
C HIS A 126 0.92 16.72 15.65
N GLY A 127 0.11 17.57 14.97
CA GLY A 127 0.62 18.55 14.01
C GLY A 127 1.01 17.96 12.65
N VAL A 128 0.86 16.66 12.44
CA VAL A 128 1.14 15.95 11.18
C VAL A 128 -0.17 15.72 10.43
N GLN A 129 -0.18 16.06 9.14
CA GLN A 129 -1.34 15.90 8.28
C GLN A 129 -1.42 14.44 7.79
N HIS A 130 -2.53 13.77 8.08
CA HIS A 130 -2.78 12.42 7.61
C HIS A 130 -3.78 12.45 6.47
N TYR A 131 -3.44 11.79 5.36
CA TYR A 131 -4.32 11.47 4.25
C TYR A 131 -4.46 9.95 4.17
N ALA A 132 -5.63 9.44 4.48
CA ALA A 132 -5.91 8.02 4.54
C ALA A 132 -7.32 7.72 3.98
N VAL A 133 -7.59 8.21 2.78
CA VAL A 133 -8.89 8.04 2.11
C VAL A 133 -9.04 6.60 1.67
N GLY A 134 -10.12 5.95 2.10
CA GLY A 134 -10.51 4.62 1.61
C GLY A 134 -10.80 4.68 0.11
N ASN A 135 -10.38 3.63 -0.61
CA ASN A 135 -10.52 3.56 -2.06
C ASN A 135 -9.98 4.81 -2.79
N MET A 136 -8.73 5.17 -2.54
CA MET A 136 -8.06 6.29 -3.25
C MET A 136 -8.23 6.26 -4.77
N PRO A 137 -8.20 5.08 -5.47
CA PRO A 137 -8.46 5.00 -6.91
C PRO A 137 -9.84 5.51 -7.33
N GLY A 138 -10.80 5.56 -6.43
CA GLY A 138 -12.13 6.14 -6.67
C GLY A 138 -12.13 7.62 -7.04
N ALA A 139 -11.04 8.35 -6.77
CA ALA A 139 -10.87 9.74 -7.20
C ALA A 139 -10.66 9.88 -8.73
N VAL A 140 -10.23 8.81 -9.41
CA VAL A 140 -10.03 8.74 -10.86
C VAL A 140 -10.71 7.49 -11.44
N PRO A 141 -12.05 7.40 -11.34
CA PRO A 141 -12.78 6.14 -11.52
C PRO A 141 -12.65 5.55 -12.93
N PHE A 142 -12.60 6.37 -13.96
CA PHE A 142 -12.45 5.91 -15.34
C PHE A 142 -11.15 5.12 -15.52
N THR A 143 -10.02 5.73 -15.23
CA THR A 143 -8.69 5.10 -15.37
C THR A 143 -8.53 3.89 -14.44
N SER A 144 -9.04 3.99 -13.23
CA SER A 144 -8.95 2.90 -12.25
C SER A 144 -9.78 1.69 -12.65
N THR A 145 -10.97 1.92 -13.22
CA THR A 145 -11.83 0.84 -13.72
C THR A 145 -11.19 0.16 -14.93
N GLU A 146 -10.65 0.90 -15.88
CA GLU A 146 -9.95 0.29 -17.03
C GLU A 146 -8.76 -0.57 -16.58
N ALA A 147 -7.95 -0.06 -15.66
CA ALA A 147 -6.82 -0.80 -15.12
C ALA A 147 -7.26 -2.07 -14.39
N LEU A 148 -8.31 -2.01 -13.56
CA LEU A 148 -8.85 -3.16 -12.85
C LEU A 148 -9.43 -4.20 -13.80
N VAL A 149 -10.26 -3.77 -14.76
CA VAL A 149 -10.90 -4.65 -15.74
C VAL A 149 -9.86 -5.36 -16.61
N SER A 150 -8.79 -4.67 -17.02
CA SER A 150 -7.74 -5.26 -17.86
C SER A 150 -7.08 -6.50 -17.22
N VAL A 151 -6.99 -6.54 -15.89
CA VAL A 151 -6.38 -7.67 -15.16
C VAL A 151 -7.40 -8.68 -14.62
N THR A 152 -8.64 -8.27 -14.36
CA THR A 152 -9.67 -9.15 -13.77
C THR A 152 -10.55 -9.85 -14.82
N LEU A 153 -10.77 -9.23 -15.98
CA LEU A 153 -11.65 -9.77 -17.02
C LEU A 153 -11.28 -11.19 -17.48
N PRO A 154 -9.99 -11.56 -17.68
CA PRO A 154 -9.65 -12.93 -18.05
C PRO A 154 -10.08 -13.98 -17.02
N TYR A 155 -10.07 -13.65 -15.74
CA TYR A 155 -10.54 -14.53 -14.66
C TYR A 155 -12.07 -14.64 -14.67
N ILE A 156 -12.76 -13.51 -14.81
CA ILE A 156 -14.22 -13.45 -14.88
C ILE A 156 -14.74 -14.28 -16.06
N LEU A 157 -14.13 -14.13 -17.24
CA LEU A 157 -14.49 -14.90 -18.43
C LEU A 157 -14.17 -16.39 -18.28
N GLY A 158 -13.09 -16.74 -17.62
CA GLY A 158 -12.74 -18.13 -17.30
C GLY A 158 -13.82 -18.79 -16.44
N ILE A 159 -14.22 -18.15 -15.35
CA ILE A 159 -15.26 -18.64 -14.45
C ILE A 159 -16.63 -18.68 -15.14
N ALA A 160 -17.00 -17.64 -15.87
CA ALA A 160 -18.28 -17.57 -16.56
C ALA A 160 -18.43 -18.62 -17.69
N GLY A 161 -17.33 -18.93 -18.39
CA GLY A 161 -17.36 -19.85 -19.53
C GLY A 161 -17.25 -21.33 -19.14
N ARG A 162 -16.58 -21.67 -18.04
CA ARG A 162 -16.23 -23.05 -17.67
C ARG A 162 -16.71 -23.46 -16.27
N GLY A 163 -17.15 -22.52 -15.48
CA GLY A 163 -17.46 -22.71 -14.07
C GLY A 163 -16.23 -22.58 -13.17
N LEU A 164 -16.49 -22.51 -11.86
CA LEU A 164 -15.46 -22.22 -10.86
C LEU A 164 -14.40 -23.33 -10.75
N GLU A 165 -14.81 -24.59 -10.72
CA GLU A 165 -13.91 -25.74 -10.51
C GLU A 165 -12.86 -25.87 -11.62
N GLU A 166 -13.29 -25.75 -12.88
CA GLU A 166 -12.38 -25.81 -14.02
C GLU A 166 -11.47 -24.58 -14.08
N ALA A 167 -12.02 -23.38 -13.82
CA ALA A 167 -11.26 -22.15 -13.79
C ALA A 167 -10.17 -22.17 -12.71
N VAL A 168 -10.45 -22.73 -11.52
CA VAL A 168 -9.47 -22.91 -10.43
C VAL A 168 -8.39 -23.93 -10.79
N THR A 169 -8.77 -25.00 -11.50
CA THR A 169 -7.79 -26.01 -11.97
C THR A 169 -6.80 -25.42 -12.96
N GLU A 170 -7.27 -24.60 -13.89
CA GLU A 170 -6.40 -23.91 -14.86
C GLU A 170 -5.59 -22.76 -14.26
N ARG A 171 -6.13 -22.10 -13.25
CA ARG A 171 -5.57 -20.91 -12.59
C ARG A 171 -5.55 -21.07 -11.08
N PRO A 172 -4.59 -21.82 -10.54
CA PRO A 172 -4.50 -22.13 -9.09
C PRO A 172 -4.41 -20.90 -8.20
N GLU A 173 -3.97 -19.76 -8.74
CA GLU A 173 -3.95 -18.49 -8.02
C GLU A 173 -5.33 -18.02 -7.56
N LEU A 174 -6.42 -18.47 -8.21
CA LEU A 174 -7.79 -18.21 -7.79
C LEU A 174 -8.12 -18.82 -6.43
N LEU A 175 -7.48 -19.92 -6.04
CA LEU A 175 -7.70 -20.56 -4.73
C LEU A 175 -7.46 -19.61 -3.57
N SER A 176 -6.45 -18.76 -3.66
CA SER A 176 -6.15 -17.79 -2.62
C SER A 176 -7.16 -16.63 -2.52
N CYS A 177 -8.03 -16.50 -3.51
CA CYS A 177 -9.08 -15.49 -3.59
C CYS A 177 -10.47 -16.02 -3.19
N LEU A 178 -10.63 -17.35 -3.04
CA LEU A 178 -11.89 -17.93 -2.62
C LEU A 178 -12.10 -17.69 -1.12
N LEU A 179 -13.22 -17.03 -0.79
CA LEU A 179 -13.63 -16.78 0.59
C LEU A 179 -14.45 -17.93 1.18
N TYR A 180 -15.09 -18.73 0.31
CA TYR A 180 -15.84 -19.93 0.65
C TYR A 180 -15.23 -21.13 -0.07
N THR A 181 -14.81 -22.11 0.69
CA THR A 181 -14.48 -23.45 0.21
C THR A 181 -15.64 -24.39 0.47
N SER A 182 -15.62 -25.59 -0.12
CA SER A 182 -16.65 -26.62 0.12
C SER A 182 -16.93 -26.89 1.60
N ASP A 183 -15.93 -26.73 2.47
CA ASP A 183 -16.04 -26.94 3.91
C ASP A 183 -16.85 -25.85 4.61
N ALA A 184 -16.94 -24.64 4.03
CA ALA A 184 -17.76 -23.55 4.60
C ALA A 184 -19.26 -23.69 4.26
N ALA A 185 -19.62 -24.50 3.27
CA ALA A 185 -21.00 -24.80 2.92
C ALA A 185 -21.64 -25.83 3.90
N ASP A 186 -20.83 -26.65 4.56
CA ASP A 186 -21.29 -27.65 5.53
C ASP A 186 -21.58 -27.07 6.94
N ASP A 187 -21.07 -25.86 7.24
CA ASP A 187 -21.31 -25.20 8.54
C ASP A 187 -22.71 -24.53 8.67
N THR A 188 -23.53 -24.55 7.62
CA THR A 188 -24.88 -23.97 7.67
C THR A 188 -25.95 -24.87 8.26
N ASP A 189 -25.64 -26.14 8.58
CA ASP A 189 -26.56 -27.09 9.20
C ASP A 189 -26.51 -27.13 10.75
N SER A 190 -25.88 -26.14 11.38
CA SER A 190 -25.76 -26.03 12.83
C SER A 190 -26.40 -24.73 13.36
N VAL A 191 -27.73 -24.57 13.11
CA VAL A 191 -28.59 -23.61 13.86
C VAL A 191 -29.92 -24.25 14.20
#